data_3a5bc8bd279e15d1612405f7348566c2
#
_entry.id   3a5bc8bd279e15d1612405f7348566c2
#
_cell.length_a   1.000
_cell.length_b   1.000
_cell.length_c   1.000
_cell.angle_alpha   90.00
_cell.angle_beta   90.00
_cell.angle_gamma   90.00
#
_symmetry.space_group_name_H-M   'P 1'
#
loop_
_entity.id
_entity.type
_entity.pdbx_description
1 polymer ?
#
loop_
_entity_poly.entity_id
_entity_poly.type
_entity_poly.pdbx_seq_one_letter_code
_entity_poly.pdbx_strand_id
1 'polypeptide(L)'
;RRRARLSLNYRPKEQKLQMGFRKSGSSDIIDVKQCPVLVPQLEALLPHLRACLESLQGLRHLGHVELVQAGSGTLMILRHTAPLSAADKEKLECFSHSQVLSLFLAPQSEILESISEESPWYDSNGLRLTFSPRDFIQVNEGVNQQMVARALEWLDVQPEDRVLDLFCGMGNFTLPLATRAASVVGVEGIPALVEKGRENALNNGLHNVTFFHENLE
;
A
#
# COMPACT_ATOMS: atom_id res chain seq x y z
N ARG A 1 10.91 5.82 2.47
CA ARG A 1 9.94 4.88 1.83
C ARG A 1 8.70 4.77 2.69
N ARG A 2 7.54 4.85 2.08
CA ARG A 2 6.23 4.75 2.74
C ARG A 2 5.61 3.34 2.73
N ARG A 3 6.33 2.32 2.27
CA ARG A 3 5.91 0.92 2.30
C ARG A 3 7.08 0.01 2.61
N ALA A 4 6.84 -0.98 3.46
CA ALA A 4 7.77 -2.06 3.75
C ALA A 4 7.01 -3.37 3.96
N ARG A 5 7.59 -4.47 3.48
CA ARG A 5 7.16 -5.84 3.77
C ARG A 5 8.26 -6.53 4.56
N LEU A 6 7.99 -6.82 5.82
CA LEU A 6 8.91 -7.47 6.75
C LEU A 6 8.53 -8.95 6.89
N SER A 7 9.43 -9.84 6.58
CA SER A 7 9.28 -11.27 6.82
C SER A 7 9.33 -11.55 8.33
N LEU A 8 8.52 -12.49 8.78
CA LEU A 8 8.44 -12.92 10.17
C LEU A 8 8.86 -14.37 10.27
N ASN A 9 9.71 -14.70 11.25
CA ASN A 9 10.10 -16.07 11.55
C ASN A 9 10.35 -16.22 13.05
N TYR A 10 9.62 -17.12 13.68
CA TYR A 10 9.85 -17.45 15.08
C TYR A 10 10.86 -18.59 15.20
N ARG A 11 11.93 -18.37 15.96
CA ARG A 11 12.96 -19.37 16.28
C ARG A 11 12.68 -20.00 17.66
N PRO A 12 12.08 -21.20 17.73
CA PRO A 12 11.67 -21.79 19.01
C PRO A 12 12.82 -22.05 19.98
N LYS A 13 14.00 -22.44 19.46
CA LYS A 13 15.20 -22.70 20.26
C LYS A 13 15.73 -21.44 20.96
N GLU A 14 15.59 -20.31 20.32
CA GLU A 14 16.07 -19.00 20.80
C GLU A 14 14.94 -18.20 21.46
N GLN A 15 13.70 -18.69 21.39
CA GLN A 15 12.48 -17.99 21.83
C GLN A 15 12.40 -16.56 21.28
N LYS A 16 12.80 -16.39 20.02
CA LYS A 16 12.98 -15.07 19.41
C LYS A 16 12.20 -14.95 18.10
N LEU A 17 11.50 -13.81 17.95
CA LEU A 17 10.95 -13.39 16.65
C LEU A 17 12.04 -12.67 15.84
N GLN A 18 12.28 -13.16 14.64
CA GLN A 18 12.98 -12.40 13.60
C GLN A 18 11.93 -11.63 12.78
N MET A 19 12.11 -10.33 12.66
CA MET A 19 11.27 -9.44 11.85
C MET A 19 12.17 -8.55 10.99
N GLY A 20 12.13 -8.74 9.68
CA GLY A 20 13.00 -7.97 8.80
C GLY A 20 12.96 -8.39 7.34
N PHE A 21 14.03 -8.09 6.62
CA PHE A 21 14.13 -8.34 5.19
C PHE A 21 14.84 -9.66 4.89
N ARG A 22 14.41 -10.34 3.84
CA ARG A 22 15.14 -11.52 3.37
C ARG A 22 16.50 -11.13 2.80
N LYS A 23 17.52 -11.89 3.17
CA LYS A 23 18.85 -11.76 2.59
C LYS A 23 18.79 -12.12 1.10
N SER A 24 19.53 -11.40 0.27
CA SER A 24 19.59 -11.69 -1.18
C SER A 24 20.00 -13.15 -1.44
N GLY A 25 19.24 -13.85 -2.27
CA GLY A 25 19.51 -15.24 -2.64
C GLY A 25 19.33 -16.27 -1.50
N SER A 26 18.68 -15.92 -0.40
CA SER A 26 18.50 -16.78 0.78
C SER A 26 17.10 -16.65 1.37
N SER A 27 16.70 -17.67 2.14
CA SER A 27 15.50 -17.62 3.00
C SER A 27 15.77 -16.94 4.36
N ASP A 28 17.03 -16.64 4.67
CA ASP A 28 17.41 -16.02 5.94
C ASP A 28 16.85 -14.59 6.06
N ILE A 29 16.46 -14.24 7.28
CA ILE A 29 15.94 -12.90 7.61
C ILE A 29 17.04 -12.11 8.31
N ILE A 30 17.33 -10.92 7.78
CA ILE A 30 18.09 -9.89 8.46
C ILE A 30 17.13 -9.21 9.43
N ASP A 31 17.32 -9.48 10.74
CA ASP A 31 16.49 -8.91 11.78
C ASP A 31 16.68 -7.40 11.88
N VAL A 32 15.59 -6.63 11.72
CA VAL A 32 15.60 -5.18 11.63
C VAL A 32 14.99 -4.58 12.89
N LYS A 33 15.79 -3.80 13.61
CA LYS A 33 15.33 -3.01 14.77
C LYS A 33 15.03 -1.56 14.39
N GLN A 34 15.80 -1.03 13.45
CA GLN A 34 15.67 0.32 12.89
C GLN A 34 15.82 0.25 11.38
N CYS A 35 15.16 1.14 10.67
CA CYS A 35 15.22 1.19 9.20
C CYS A 35 15.15 2.64 8.71
N PRO A 36 16.29 3.34 8.62
CA PRO A 36 16.36 4.78 8.33
C PRO A 36 15.85 5.16 6.93
N VAL A 37 15.54 4.19 6.07
CA VAL A 37 14.91 4.45 4.76
C VAL A 37 13.39 4.50 4.83
N LEU A 38 12.79 4.12 5.96
CA LEU A 38 11.36 4.28 6.18
C LEU A 38 11.01 5.72 6.56
N VAL A 39 9.77 6.10 6.27
CA VAL A 39 9.22 7.35 6.83
C VAL A 39 9.17 7.25 8.35
N PRO A 40 9.35 8.36 9.08
CA PRO A 40 9.48 8.35 10.54
C PRO A 40 8.34 7.62 11.25
N GLN A 41 7.09 7.74 10.75
CA GLN A 41 5.92 7.09 11.33
C GLN A 41 6.04 5.56 11.32
N LEU A 42 6.50 4.98 10.20
CA LEU A 42 6.69 3.53 10.09
C LEU A 42 7.91 3.06 10.88
N GLU A 43 8.99 3.85 10.93
CA GLU A 43 10.18 3.50 11.71
C GLU A 43 9.86 3.48 13.20
N ALA A 44 9.17 4.49 13.72
CA ALA A 44 8.75 4.57 15.12
C ALA A 44 7.81 3.43 15.53
N LEU A 45 7.05 2.87 14.60
CA LEU A 45 6.13 1.75 14.86
C LEU A 45 6.87 0.42 15.09
N LEU A 46 8.08 0.22 14.52
CA LEU A 46 8.77 -1.09 14.53
C LEU A 46 8.95 -1.72 15.91
N PRO A 47 9.41 -1.02 16.97
CA PRO A 47 9.56 -1.62 18.30
C PRO A 47 8.20 -2.00 18.92
N HIS A 48 7.16 -1.19 18.75
CA HIS A 48 5.82 -1.46 19.26
C HIS A 48 5.19 -2.64 18.56
N LEU A 49 5.33 -2.72 17.23
CA LEU A 49 4.89 -3.84 16.42
C LEU A 49 5.55 -5.14 16.85
N ARG A 50 6.87 -5.13 17.05
CA ARG A 50 7.60 -6.32 17.52
C ARG A 50 7.05 -6.80 18.85
N ALA A 51 6.89 -5.93 19.82
CA ALA A 51 6.36 -6.27 21.14
C ALA A 51 4.95 -6.86 21.06
N CYS A 52 4.09 -6.28 20.22
CA CYS A 52 2.75 -6.81 19.96
C CYS A 52 2.82 -8.24 19.40
N LEU A 53 3.57 -8.44 18.31
CA LEU A 53 3.67 -9.73 17.63
C LEU A 53 4.27 -10.81 18.56
N GLU A 54 5.28 -10.49 19.36
CA GLU A 54 5.89 -11.42 20.32
C GLU A 54 4.93 -11.84 21.44
N SER A 55 3.89 -11.06 21.72
CA SER A 55 2.87 -11.38 22.71
C SER A 55 1.79 -12.36 22.22
N LEU A 56 1.74 -12.65 20.90
CA LEU A 56 0.71 -13.49 20.30
C LEU A 56 0.96 -14.98 20.56
N GLN A 57 -0.10 -15.72 20.82
CA GLN A 57 -0.04 -17.19 20.95
C GLN A 57 0.27 -17.85 19.60
N GLY A 58 -0.29 -17.30 18.52
CA GLY A 58 -0.12 -17.75 17.13
C GLY A 58 1.18 -17.31 16.47
N LEU A 59 2.16 -16.79 17.20
CA LEU A 59 3.42 -16.24 16.70
C LEU A 59 4.14 -17.12 15.65
N ARG A 60 4.08 -18.43 15.81
CA ARG A 60 4.72 -19.43 14.90
C ARG A 60 4.07 -19.48 13.52
N HIS A 61 2.86 -18.97 13.41
CA HIS A 61 2.05 -19.00 12.18
C HIS A 61 2.03 -17.66 11.45
N LEU A 62 2.85 -16.69 11.87
CA LEU A 62 2.98 -15.42 11.19
C LEU A 62 3.98 -15.54 10.04
N GLY A 63 3.61 -15.04 8.86
CA GLY A 63 4.43 -15.13 7.65
C GLY A 63 5.19 -13.84 7.33
N HIS A 64 4.47 -12.74 7.27
CA HIS A 64 5.04 -11.40 7.07
C HIS A 64 4.05 -10.33 7.53
N VAL A 65 4.57 -9.15 7.73
CA VAL A 65 3.78 -7.94 7.95
C VAL A 65 4.13 -6.90 6.88
N GLU A 66 3.11 -6.29 6.30
CA GLU A 66 3.30 -5.13 5.43
C GLU A 66 2.83 -3.88 6.17
N LEU A 67 3.64 -2.85 6.09
CA LEU A 67 3.34 -1.52 6.61
C LEU A 67 3.28 -0.54 5.46
N VAL A 68 2.24 0.29 5.44
CA VAL A 68 2.03 1.33 4.43
C VAL A 68 1.66 2.62 5.12
N GLN A 69 2.39 3.70 4.85
CA GLN A 69 1.98 5.05 5.20
C GLN A 69 1.20 5.64 4.02
N ALA A 70 -0.06 5.88 4.23
CA ALA A 70 -0.97 6.50 3.29
C ALA A 70 -1.37 7.92 3.76
N GLY A 71 -2.08 8.67 2.92
CA GLY A 71 -2.69 9.94 3.31
C GLY A 71 -3.79 9.76 4.37
N SER A 72 -4.46 8.61 4.36
CA SER A 72 -5.44 8.20 5.37
C SER A 72 -4.83 7.75 6.70
N GLY A 73 -3.51 7.60 6.80
CA GLY A 73 -2.85 7.07 7.99
C GLY A 73 -2.00 5.83 7.71
N THR A 74 -1.59 5.16 8.77
CA THR A 74 -0.80 3.92 8.68
C THR A 74 -1.70 2.71 8.49
N LEU A 75 -1.31 1.82 7.56
CA LEU A 75 -1.94 0.51 7.37
C LEU A 75 -0.97 -0.59 7.77
N MET A 76 -1.52 -1.64 8.37
CA MET A 76 -0.81 -2.87 8.70
C MET A 76 -1.56 -4.05 8.11
N ILE A 77 -0.87 -4.86 7.31
CA ILE A 77 -1.40 -6.10 6.74
C ILE A 77 -0.60 -7.25 7.34
N LEU A 78 -1.23 -8.12 8.13
CA LEU A 78 -0.58 -9.25 8.78
C LEU A 78 -0.93 -10.57 8.10
N ARG A 79 0.04 -11.21 7.47
CA ARG A 79 -0.10 -12.54 6.90
C ARG A 79 0.06 -13.61 7.97
N HIS A 80 -0.92 -14.48 8.09
CA HIS A 80 -0.87 -15.65 8.97
C HIS A 80 -1.21 -16.94 8.21
N THR A 81 -0.62 -18.05 8.59
CA THR A 81 -0.73 -19.36 7.92
C THR A 81 -1.66 -20.34 8.61
N ALA A 82 -2.10 -20.00 9.82
CA ALA A 82 -3.12 -20.73 10.57
C ALA A 82 -4.09 -19.71 11.22
N PRO A 83 -5.33 -20.10 11.54
CA PRO A 83 -6.29 -19.22 12.19
C PRO A 83 -5.71 -18.60 13.49
N LEU A 84 -5.93 -17.31 13.67
CA LEU A 84 -5.60 -16.61 14.90
C LEU A 84 -6.66 -16.90 15.98
N SER A 85 -6.23 -17.06 17.22
CA SER A 85 -7.14 -17.18 18.36
C SER A 85 -7.92 -15.87 18.58
N ALA A 86 -9.08 -15.96 19.28
CA ALA A 86 -9.83 -14.77 19.65
C ALA A 86 -8.98 -13.79 20.48
N ALA A 87 -8.17 -14.32 21.41
CA ALA A 87 -7.25 -13.51 22.21
C ALA A 87 -6.17 -12.82 21.38
N ASP A 88 -5.65 -13.46 20.33
CA ASP A 88 -4.68 -12.83 19.43
C ASP A 88 -5.32 -11.73 18.59
N LYS A 89 -6.55 -11.97 18.10
CA LYS A 89 -7.30 -10.94 17.35
C LYS A 89 -7.56 -9.71 18.23
N GLU A 90 -8.02 -9.90 19.45
CA GLU A 90 -8.25 -8.82 20.42
C GLU A 90 -6.96 -8.01 20.70
N LYS A 91 -5.81 -8.67 20.87
CA LYS A 91 -4.53 -7.98 21.04
C LYS A 91 -4.15 -7.14 19.82
N LEU A 92 -4.34 -7.67 18.64
CA LEU A 92 -4.07 -6.96 17.39
C LEU A 92 -5.01 -5.76 17.20
N GLU A 93 -6.29 -5.90 17.56
CA GLU A 93 -7.26 -4.81 17.54
C GLU A 93 -6.88 -3.73 18.56
N CYS A 94 -6.56 -4.09 19.81
CA CYS A 94 -6.07 -3.15 20.81
C CYS A 94 -4.80 -2.43 20.34
N PHE A 95 -3.87 -3.16 19.70
CA PHE A 95 -2.68 -2.58 19.13
C PHE A 95 -3.01 -1.58 18.03
N SER A 96 -3.91 -1.95 17.10
CA SER A 96 -4.31 -1.07 16.00
C SER A 96 -4.93 0.24 16.51
N HIS A 97 -5.79 0.17 17.50
CA HIS A 97 -6.37 1.35 18.14
C HIS A 97 -5.31 2.21 18.86
N SER A 98 -4.40 1.58 19.63
CA SER A 98 -3.37 2.31 20.38
C SER A 98 -2.36 3.02 19.47
N GLN A 99 -2.07 2.47 18.30
CA GLN A 99 -1.16 3.04 17.32
C GLN A 99 -1.86 3.84 16.21
N VAL A 100 -3.19 3.96 16.27
CA VAL A 100 -4.03 4.68 15.29
C VAL A 100 -3.71 4.21 13.87
N LEU A 101 -3.84 2.89 13.63
CA LEU A 101 -3.59 2.29 12.33
C LEU A 101 -4.76 1.41 11.87
N SER A 102 -4.90 1.28 10.56
CA SER A 102 -5.86 0.37 9.92
C SER A 102 -5.26 -1.02 9.83
N LEU A 103 -5.95 -2.01 10.41
CA LEU A 103 -5.50 -3.40 10.46
C LEU A 103 -6.21 -4.25 9.43
N PHE A 104 -5.43 -5.04 8.70
CA PHE A 104 -5.90 -6.05 7.75
C PHE A 104 -5.24 -7.38 8.07
N LEU A 105 -6.04 -8.44 8.10
CA LEU A 105 -5.56 -9.81 8.27
C LEU A 105 -5.58 -10.54 6.92
N ALA A 106 -4.54 -11.28 6.63
CA ALA A 106 -4.34 -11.99 5.38
C ALA A 106 -4.18 -13.49 5.64
N PRO A 107 -5.28 -14.26 5.80
CA PRO A 107 -5.21 -15.71 6.01
C PRO A 107 -4.67 -16.46 4.78
N GLN A 108 -4.86 -15.90 3.59
CA GLN A 108 -4.36 -16.42 2.32
C GLN A 108 -3.82 -15.28 1.44
N SER A 109 -3.12 -15.66 0.36
CA SER A 109 -2.54 -14.68 -0.55
C SER A 109 -3.60 -13.76 -1.16
N GLU A 110 -4.78 -14.30 -1.49
CA GLU A 110 -5.85 -13.59 -2.19
C GLU A 110 -6.91 -13.00 -1.24
N ILE A 111 -6.94 -13.45 0.03
CA ILE A 111 -7.95 -13.02 1.00
C ILE A 111 -7.37 -11.93 1.89
N LEU A 112 -8.12 -10.85 2.03
CA LEU A 112 -7.84 -9.75 2.94
C LEU A 112 -9.08 -9.49 3.80
N GLU A 113 -8.97 -9.75 5.09
CA GLU A 113 -10.01 -9.44 6.08
C GLU A 113 -9.73 -8.04 6.63
N SER A 114 -10.62 -7.10 6.36
CA SER A 114 -10.51 -5.74 6.90
C SER A 114 -11.15 -5.68 8.28
N ILE A 115 -10.45 -5.08 9.22
CA ILE A 115 -10.98 -4.70 10.53
C ILE A 115 -11.35 -3.20 10.52
N SER A 116 -10.91 -2.45 9.50
CA SER A 116 -11.16 -1.03 9.31
C SER A 116 -12.09 -0.80 8.13
N GLU A 117 -13.04 0.12 8.27
CA GLU A 117 -14.07 0.37 7.24
C GLU A 117 -13.60 1.33 6.12
N GLU A 118 -12.58 2.15 6.36
CA GLU A 118 -12.15 3.18 5.41
C GLU A 118 -11.17 2.64 4.35
N SER A 119 -11.43 2.99 3.09
CA SER A 119 -10.49 2.73 1.99
C SER A 119 -9.28 3.65 2.11
N PRO A 120 -8.06 3.12 2.08
CA PRO A 120 -6.86 3.95 2.13
C PRO A 120 -6.72 4.81 0.87
N TRP A 121 -6.09 5.97 1.01
CA TRP A 121 -5.83 6.88 -0.09
C TRP A 121 -4.47 7.57 0.05
N TYR A 122 -3.95 8.06 -1.06
CA TYR A 122 -2.78 8.94 -1.10
C TYR A 122 -3.03 10.15 -2.00
N ASP A 123 -2.24 11.20 -1.80
CA ASP A 123 -2.27 12.38 -2.66
C ASP A 123 -1.39 12.17 -3.91
N SER A 124 -1.91 12.56 -5.08
CA SER A 124 -1.15 12.70 -6.31
C SER A 124 -1.44 14.07 -6.92
N ASN A 125 -0.55 15.03 -6.69
CA ASN A 125 -0.65 16.40 -7.18
C ASN A 125 -2.01 17.08 -6.87
N GLY A 126 -2.45 16.96 -5.62
CA GLY A 126 -3.68 17.56 -5.12
C GLY A 126 -4.94 16.72 -5.37
N LEU A 127 -4.80 15.54 -5.98
CA LEU A 127 -5.90 14.60 -6.20
C LEU A 127 -5.80 13.43 -5.23
N ARG A 128 -6.93 13.05 -4.64
CA ARG A 128 -7.01 11.92 -3.72
C ARG A 128 -7.26 10.62 -4.49
N LEU A 129 -6.31 9.69 -4.44
CA LEU A 129 -6.43 8.37 -5.05
C LEU A 129 -6.61 7.30 -3.98
N THR A 130 -7.76 6.65 -3.97
CA THR A 130 -8.02 5.46 -3.15
C THR A 130 -7.36 4.23 -3.77
N PHE A 131 -6.94 3.29 -2.92
CA PHE A 131 -6.29 2.07 -3.35
C PHE A 131 -6.64 0.91 -2.41
N SER A 132 -6.49 -0.33 -2.89
CA SER A 132 -6.52 -1.50 -2.02
C SER A 132 -5.18 -1.64 -1.29
N PRO A 133 -5.14 -2.09 -0.01
CA PRO A 133 -3.88 -2.23 0.72
C PRO A 133 -2.79 -3.02 0.00
N ARG A 134 -3.17 -3.88 -0.94
CA ARG A 134 -2.25 -4.68 -1.77
C ARG A 134 -1.87 -4.06 -3.11
N ASP A 135 -2.57 -3.01 -3.52
CA ASP A 135 -2.26 -2.35 -4.79
C ASP A 135 -0.85 -1.74 -4.73
N PHE A 136 -0.23 -1.71 -5.90
CA PHE A 136 1.06 -1.03 -6.02
C PHE A 136 0.86 0.48 -5.89
N ILE A 137 1.62 1.08 -4.99
CA ILE A 137 1.81 2.52 -4.90
C ILE A 137 3.30 2.85 -4.90
N GLN A 138 3.67 3.99 -5.44
CA GLN A 138 5.07 4.44 -5.44
C GLN A 138 5.57 4.61 -4.00
N VAL A 139 6.64 3.88 -3.66
CA VAL A 139 7.16 3.80 -2.28
C VAL A 139 7.79 5.10 -1.78
N ASN A 140 8.21 5.98 -2.68
CA ASN A 140 8.71 7.32 -2.38
C ASN A 140 7.70 8.37 -2.86
N GLU A 141 6.91 8.87 -1.93
CA GLU A 141 5.85 9.83 -2.21
C GLU A 141 6.38 11.14 -2.82
N GLY A 142 7.44 11.71 -2.22
CA GLY A 142 8.02 12.96 -2.72
C GLY A 142 8.59 12.82 -4.13
N VAL A 143 9.22 11.69 -4.45
CA VAL A 143 9.69 11.41 -5.82
C VAL A 143 8.50 11.20 -6.76
N ASN A 144 7.44 10.52 -6.34
CA ASN A 144 6.24 10.35 -7.14
C ASN A 144 5.60 11.69 -7.51
N GLN A 145 5.42 12.58 -6.54
CA GLN A 145 4.90 13.93 -6.74
C GLN A 145 5.75 14.72 -7.77
N GLN A 146 7.07 14.69 -7.59
CA GLN A 146 8.00 15.37 -8.52
C GLN A 146 7.97 14.75 -9.93
N MET A 147 7.88 13.41 -10.03
CA MET A 147 7.83 12.69 -11.29
C MET A 147 6.55 13.04 -12.06
N VAL A 148 5.40 13.04 -11.40
CA VAL A 148 4.13 13.43 -12.03
C VAL A 148 4.15 14.91 -12.43
N ALA A 149 4.59 15.80 -11.54
CA ALA A 149 4.69 17.23 -11.85
C ALA A 149 5.62 17.50 -13.03
N ARG A 150 6.76 16.81 -13.11
CA ARG A 150 7.71 16.94 -14.21
C ARG A 150 7.17 16.39 -15.52
N ALA A 151 6.44 15.29 -15.49
CA ALA A 151 5.77 14.74 -16.68
C ALA A 151 4.72 15.73 -17.23
N LEU A 152 3.92 16.32 -16.33
CA LEU A 152 2.94 17.35 -16.72
C LEU A 152 3.60 18.59 -17.32
N GLU A 153 4.75 19.01 -16.80
CA GLU A 153 5.52 20.13 -17.32
C GLU A 153 6.11 19.82 -18.71
N TRP A 154 6.71 18.64 -18.90
CA TRP A 154 7.35 18.29 -20.16
C TRP A 154 6.39 17.97 -21.29
N LEU A 155 5.23 17.38 -20.95
CA LEU A 155 4.18 17.13 -21.95
C LEU A 155 3.51 18.41 -22.40
N ASP A 156 3.58 19.48 -21.61
CA ASP A 156 2.97 20.79 -21.88
C ASP A 156 1.52 20.69 -22.41
N VAL A 157 0.73 19.86 -21.73
CA VAL A 157 -0.64 19.52 -22.14
C VAL A 157 -1.52 20.77 -22.17
N GLN A 158 -2.15 21.01 -23.31
CA GLN A 158 -3.06 22.14 -23.54
C GLN A 158 -4.52 21.72 -23.33
N PRO A 159 -5.45 22.68 -23.05
CA PRO A 159 -6.85 22.39 -22.76
C PRO A 159 -7.62 21.67 -23.90
N GLU A 160 -7.16 21.75 -25.13
CA GLU A 160 -7.73 21.07 -26.31
C GLU A 160 -7.13 19.68 -26.56
N ASP A 161 -6.08 19.29 -25.85
CA ASP A 161 -5.38 18.03 -26.10
C ASP A 161 -6.20 16.82 -25.68
N ARG A 162 -5.98 15.73 -26.40
CA ARG A 162 -6.46 14.39 -26.06
C ARG A 162 -5.26 13.52 -25.73
N VAL A 163 -5.23 13.00 -24.52
CA VAL A 163 -4.08 12.28 -23.96
C VAL A 163 -4.40 10.80 -23.83
N LEU A 164 -3.43 9.95 -24.17
CA LEU A 164 -3.46 8.51 -23.94
C LEU A 164 -2.38 8.15 -22.90
N ASP A 165 -2.80 7.47 -21.81
CA ASP A 165 -1.93 6.94 -20.75
C ASP A 165 -1.99 5.42 -20.76
N LEU A 166 -0.90 4.77 -21.17
CA LEU A 166 -0.76 3.31 -21.22
C LEU A 166 -0.14 2.79 -19.93
N PHE A 167 -0.61 1.63 -19.46
CA PHE A 167 -0.25 1.07 -18.16
C PHE A 167 -0.61 2.02 -17.01
N CYS A 168 -1.79 2.62 -17.10
CA CYS A 168 -2.20 3.76 -16.28
C CYS A 168 -2.45 3.41 -14.80
N GLY A 169 -2.53 2.11 -14.45
CA GLY A 169 -2.88 1.68 -13.11
C GLY A 169 -4.22 2.26 -12.65
N MET A 170 -4.26 2.76 -11.44
CA MET A 170 -5.43 3.42 -10.85
C MET A 170 -5.49 4.93 -11.13
N GLY A 171 -4.66 5.45 -12.05
CA GLY A 171 -4.73 6.84 -12.50
C GLY A 171 -3.67 7.78 -11.94
N ASN A 172 -2.51 7.30 -11.51
CA ASN A 172 -1.45 8.13 -10.89
C ASN A 172 -0.98 9.28 -11.79
N PHE A 173 -0.92 9.08 -13.12
CA PHE A 173 -0.66 10.12 -14.13
C PHE A 173 -1.94 10.57 -14.82
N THR A 174 -2.83 9.63 -15.14
CA THR A 174 -4.09 9.87 -15.86
C THR A 174 -4.90 11.00 -15.25
N LEU A 175 -5.09 10.96 -13.91
CA LEU A 175 -5.95 11.95 -13.25
C LEU A 175 -5.31 13.34 -13.20
N PRO A 176 -4.04 13.53 -12.85
CA PRO A 176 -3.37 14.82 -12.99
C PRO A 176 -3.35 15.35 -14.43
N LEU A 177 -3.20 14.50 -15.46
CA LEU A 177 -3.31 14.89 -16.88
C LEU A 177 -4.71 15.40 -17.19
N ALA A 178 -5.75 14.76 -16.67
CA ALA A 178 -7.13 15.15 -16.90
C ALA A 178 -7.51 16.53 -16.34
N THR A 179 -6.74 17.06 -15.37
CA THR A 179 -6.94 18.43 -14.89
C THR A 179 -6.54 19.50 -15.91
N ARG A 180 -5.86 19.11 -16.99
CA ARG A 180 -5.31 20.03 -18.01
C ARG A 180 -5.87 19.77 -19.40
N ALA A 181 -6.09 18.50 -19.77
CA ALA A 181 -6.48 18.07 -21.12
C ALA A 181 -7.99 18.18 -21.35
N ALA A 182 -8.39 18.23 -22.64
CA ALA A 182 -9.79 18.08 -23.05
C ALA A 182 -10.34 16.71 -22.68
N SER A 183 -9.56 15.66 -22.90
CA SER A 183 -9.91 14.28 -22.52
C SER A 183 -8.67 13.43 -22.31
N VAL A 184 -8.79 12.43 -21.40
CA VAL A 184 -7.73 11.45 -21.15
C VAL A 184 -8.31 10.05 -21.26
N VAL A 185 -7.59 9.18 -21.95
CA VAL A 185 -7.85 7.73 -21.99
C VAL A 185 -6.76 7.02 -21.24
N GLY A 186 -7.12 6.29 -20.19
CA GLY A 186 -6.24 5.37 -19.47
C GLY A 186 -6.47 3.93 -19.91
N VAL A 187 -5.39 3.19 -20.17
CA VAL A 187 -5.45 1.76 -20.53
C VAL A 187 -4.61 0.95 -19.56
N GLU A 188 -5.21 -0.09 -18.98
CA GLU A 188 -4.58 -0.93 -17.94
C GLU A 188 -4.98 -2.40 -18.11
N GLY A 189 -4.02 -3.31 -17.89
CA GLY A 189 -4.20 -4.76 -18.01
C GLY A 189 -4.87 -5.44 -16.81
N ILE A 190 -5.03 -4.76 -15.68
CA ILE A 190 -5.61 -5.32 -14.46
C ILE A 190 -7.02 -4.74 -14.24
N PRO A 191 -8.11 -5.55 -14.39
CA PRO A 191 -9.49 -5.06 -14.27
C PRO A 191 -9.77 -4.29 -12.98
N ALA A 192 -9.26 -4.78 -11.84
CA ALA A 192 -9.46 -4.14 -10.54
C ALA A 192 -8.86 -2.73 -10.46
N LEU A 193 -7.72 -2.49 -11.12
CA LEU A 193 -7.10 -1.16 -11.19
C LEU A 193 -7.87 -0.22 -12.12
N VAL A 194 -8.46 -0.74 -13.21
CA VAL A 194 -9.35 0.01 -14.11
C VAL A 194 -10.57 0.52 -13.33
N GLU A 195 -11.25 -0.35 -12.59
CA GLU A 195 -12.38 0.06 -11.75
C GLU A 195 -11.97 1.08 -10.69
N LYS A 196 -10.82 0.87 -10.05
CA LYS A 196 -10.28 1.82 -9.08
C LYS A 196 -9.95 3.18 -9.71
N GLY A 197 -9.44 3.18 -10.94
CA GLY A 197 -9.21 4.40 -11.73
C GLY A 197 -10.50 5.17 -12.00
N ARG A 198 -11.58 4.47 -12.38
CA ARG A 198 -12.91 5.06 -12.59
C ARG A 198 -13.48 5.68 -11.31
N GLU A 199 -13.41 4.93 -10.19
CA GLU A 199 -13.82 5.44 -8.88
C GLU A 199 -13.03 6.70 -8.49
N ASN A 200 -11.71 6.67 -8.68
CA ASN A 200 -10.83 7.80 -8.38
C ASN A 200 -11.14 9.02 -9.24
N ALA A 201 -11.43 8.85 -10.53
CA ALA A 201 -11.85 9.94 -11.39
C ALA A 201 -13.14 10.60 -10.88
N LEU A 202 -14.16 9.79 -10.61
CA LEU A 202 -15.45 10.27 -10.09
C LEU A 202 -15.28 10.99 -8.74
N ASN A 203 -14.53 10.42 -7.81
CA ASN A 203 -14.30 11.00 -6.48
C ASN A 203 -13.55 12.33 -6.51
N ASN A 204 -12.79 12.58 -7.58
CA ASN A 204 -12.11 13.86 -7.82
C ASN A 204 -12.88 14.79 -8.77
N GLY A 205 -14.11 14.45 -9.17
CA GLY A 205 -14.94 15.27 -10.06
C GLY A 205 -14.42 15.37 -11.49
N LEU A 206 -13.61 14.41 -11.95
CA LEU A 206 -13.04 14.36 -13.28
C LEU A 206 -13.95 13.55 -14.20
N HIS A 207 -14.64 14.23 -15.13
CA HIS A 207 -15.61 13.63 -16.05
C HIS A 207 -15.06 13.45 -17.48
N ASN A 208 -13.85 13.91 -17.74
CA ASN A 208 -13.16 13.85 -19.03
C ASN A 208 -12.16 12.70 -19.11
N VAL A 209 -12.31 11.67 -18.26
CA VAL A 209 -11.42 10.49 -18.22
C VAL A 209 -12.23 9.24 -18.57
N THR A 210 -11.65 8.39 -19.41
CA THR A 210 -12.17 7.06 -19.72
C THR A 210 -11.09 6.01 -19.45
N PHE A 211 -11.42 4.96 -18.71
CA PHE A 211 -10.51 3.84 -18.44
C PHE A 211 -10.94 2.59 -19.21
N PHE A 212 -10.01 1.98 -19.92
CA PHE A 212 -10.20 0.71 -20.62
C PHE A 212 -9.32 -0.40 -20.02
N HIS A 213 -9.92 -1.58 -19.96
CA HIS A 213 -9.19 -2.81 -19.67
C HIS A 213 -8.73 -3.44 -20.97
N GLU A 214 -7.42 -3.48 -21.20
CA GLU A 214 -6.82 -4.11 -22.36
C GLU A 214 -5.47 -4.70 -22.00
N ASN A 215 -5.14 -5.86 -22.59
CA ASN A 215 -3.78 -6.42 -22.48
C ASN A 215 -2.85 -5.61 -23.38
N LEU A 216 -1.80 -5.05 -22.79
CA LEU A 216 -0.81 -4.21 -23.47
C LEU A 216 0.52 -4.96 -23.73
N GLU A 217 0.57 -6.28 -23.51
CA GLU A 217 1.71 -7.16 -23.79
C GLU A 217 1.66 -7.74 -25.20
#